data_834f8b5f9dccada6af354cb67afaddb9
#
_entry.id   834f8b5f9dccada6af354cb67afaddb9
#
_cell.length_a   1.000
_cell.length_b   1.000
_cell.length_c   1.000
_cell.angle_alpha   90.00
_cell.angle_beta   90.00
_cell.angle_gamma   90.00
#
_symmetry.space_group_name_H-M   'P 1'
#
loop_
_entity.id
_entity.type
_entity.pdbx_description
1 polymer ?
#
loop_
_entity_poly.entity_id
_entity_poly.type
_entity_poly.pdbx_seq_one_letter_code
_entity_poly.pdbx_strand_id
1 'polypeptide(L)'
;HLALNLRQRVEDKPALKKMLENGEVSMNKLARVVSIATPENEEELAEKIKILPARALETLVRDEKHLRKEAEFKNENGLNKPLFEDKSLHVQTLNFEIADDIKEQLNELNSKGIDVNGLLREMLKKRRTEIAEEKDEIAETIQSTTSGYIKVLIRKILHKEHGKKCSIPTCKKPATIIHHTQRFGLSRNHDPRFLAPLCREHHIIAHSIDLKYHKARKFA
;
A
#
# COMPACT_ATOMS: atom_id res chain seq x y z
N HIS A 1 -7.09 18.80 -29.02
CA HIS A 1 -6.05 17.75 -28.94
C HIS A 1 -6.30 16.71 -27.86
N LEU A 2 -6.64 17.09 -26.60
CA LEU A 2 -6.86 16.13 -25.50
C LEU A 2 -8.04 15.17 -25.79
N ALA A 3 -9.15 15.69 -26.31
CA ALA A 3 -10.35 14.90 -26.59
C ALA A 3 -10.15 13.87 -27.72
N LEU A 4 -9.40 14.26 -28.77
CA LEU A 4 -9.09 13.36 -29.88
C LEU A 4 -8.14 12.23 -29.44
N ASN A 5 -7.08 12.58 -28.73
CA ASN A 5 -6.17 11.56 -28.16
C ASN A 5 -6.86 10.62 -27.17
N LEU A 6 -7.80 11.13 -26.40
CA LEU A 6 -8.54 10.30 -25.44
C LEU A 6 -9.48 9.33 -26.15
N ARG A 7 -10.18 9.77 -27.21
CA ARG A 7 -11.04 8.90 -28.04
C ARG A 7 -10.28 7.71 -28.60
N GLN A 8 -9.12 7.94 -29.20
CA GLN A 8 -8.28 6.86 -29.73
C GLN A 8 -7.83 5.88 -28.65
N ARG A 9 -7.52 6.36 -27.45
CA ARG A 9 -7.02 5.55 -26.33
C ARG A 9 -8.09 4.75 -25.60
N VAL A 10 -9.37 5.06 -25.77
CA VAL A 10 -10.50 4.31 -25.19
C VAL A 10 -11.20 3.43 -26.21
N GLU A 11 -10.73 3.36 -27.47
CA GLU A 11 -11.39 2.62 -28.54
C GLU A 11 -11.52 1.12 -28.23
N ASP A 12 -10.49 0.56 -27.64
CA ASP A 12 -10.39 -0.84 -27.18
C ASP A 12 -10.93 -1.05 -25.74
N LYS A 13 -11.61 -0.06 -25.14
CA LYS A 13 -12.10 -0.06 -23.76
C LYS A 13 -13.56 0.38 -23.69
N PRO A 14 -14.50 -0.52 -24.00
CA PRO A 14 -15.91 -0.16 -24.18
C PRO A 14 -16.55 0.50 -22.98
N ALA A 15 -16.21 0.10 -21.74
CA ALA A 15 -16.74 0.73 -20.53
C ALA A 15 -16.30 2.18 -20.38
N LEU A 16 -15.02 2.48 -20.61
CA LEU A 16 -14.48 3.85 -20.55
C LEU A 16 -14.95 4.70 -21.74
N LYS A 17 -15.08 4.10 -22.92
CA LYS A 17 -15.63 4.76 -24.12
C LYS A 17 -17.06 5.24 -23.87
N LYS A 18 -17.91 4.38 -23.34
CA LYS A 18 -19.30 4.72 -22.97
C LYS A 18 -19.37 5.87 -21.97
N MET A 19 -18.50 5.88 -20.97
CA MET A 19 -18.43 6.97 -19.99
C MET A 19 -18.01 8.32 -20.61
N LEU A 20 -17.10 8.27 -21.60
CA LEU A 20 -16.68 9.45 -22.35
C LEU A 20 -17.83 10.02 -23.21
N GLU A 21 -18.55 9.15 -23.92
CA GLU A 21 -19.66 9.51 -24.78
C GLU A 21 -20.86 10.05 -23.99
N ASN A 22 -21.16 9.46 -22.85
CA ASN A 22 -22.25 9.90 -21.97
C ASN A 22 -21.89 11.14 -21.11
N GLY A 23 -20.64 11.59 -21.11
CA GLY A 23 -20.22 12.71 -20.27
C GLY A 23 -20.33 12.45 -18.76
N GLU A 24 -20.36 11.18 -18.33
CA GLU A 24 -20.56 10.79 -16.91
C GLU A 24 -19.44 11.27 -15.99
N VAL A 25 -18.25 11.49 -16.53
CA VAL A 25 -17.07 11.93 -15.78
C VAL A 25 -16.24 12.92 -16.57
N SER A 26 -15.42 13.71 -15.88
CA SER A 26 -14.56 14.67 -16.57
C SER A 26 -13.47 13.98 -17.41
N MET A 27 -13.19 14.53 -18.59
CA MET A 27 -12.12 14.05 -19.47
C MET A 27 -10.75 13.95 -18.78
N ASN A 28 -10.49 14.84 -17.83
CA ASN A 28 -9.24 14.82 -17.05
C ASN A 28 -9.13 13.58 -16.14
N LYS A 29 -10.22 13.10 -15.57
CA LYS A 29 -10.23 11.87 -14.79
C LYS A 29 -10.01 10.64 -15.69
N LEU A 30 -10.71 10.57 -16.82
CA LEU A 30 -10.55 9.49 -17.80
C LEU A 30 -9.12 9.44 -18.36
N ALA A 31 -8.55 10.57 -18.75
CA ALA A 31 -7.20 10.65 -19.31
C ALA A 31 -6.12 10.09 -18.37
N ARG A 32 -6.29 10.25 -17.05
CA ARG A 32 -5.36 9.69 -16.06
C ARG A 32 -5.43 8.15 -16.03
N VAL A 33 -6.63 7.60 -16.04
CA VAL A 33 -6.86 6.17 -15.80
C VAL A 33 -6.64 5.34 -17.06
N VAL A 34 -6.91 5.86 -18.24
CA VAL A 34 -6.71 5.16 -19.53
C VAL A 34 -5.29 4.57 -19.68
N SER A 35 -4.28 5.19 -19.04
CA SER A 35 -2.89 4.70 -19.10
C SER A 35 -2.64 3.38 -18.36
N ILE A 36 -3.57 2.96 -17.49
CA ILE A 36 -3.47 1.72 -16.71
C ILE A 36 -4.65 0.77 -16.98
N ALA A 37 -5.61 1.21 -17.78
CA ALA A 37 -6.78 0.40 -18.13
C ALA A 37 -6.40 -0.69 -19.14
N THR A 38 -6.86 -1.91 -18.84
CA THR A 38 -6.81 -3.10 -19.69
C THR A 38 -8.22 -3.64 -19.84
N PRO A 39 -8.51 -4.51 -20.82
CA PRO A 39 -9.84 -5.12 -20.96
C PRO A 39 -10.34 -5.82 -19.70
N GLU A 40 -9.42 -6.39 -18.90
CA GLU A 40 -9.75 -7.14 -17.70
C GLU A 40 -10.12 -6.25 -16.51
N ASN A 41 -9.58 -5.02 -16.43
CA ASN A 41 -9.75 -4.12 -15.29
C ASN A 41 -10.57 -2.86 -15.59
N GLU A 42 -11.00 -2.64 -16.83
CA GLU A 42 -11.67 -1.39 -17.23
C GLU A 42 -12.99 -1.14 -16.51
N GLU A 43 -13.79 -2.19 -16.26
CA GLU A 43 -15.05 -2.06 -15.53
C GLU A 43 -14.84 -1.61 -14.09
N GLU A 44 -13.86 -2.20 -13.41
CA GLU A 44 -13.49 -1.81 -12.05
C GLU A 44 -12.97 -0.37 -12.00
N LEU A 45 -12.15 0.01 -12.99
CA LEU A 45 -11.65 1.37 -13.10
C LEU A 45 -12.76 2.37 -13.42
N ALA A 46 -13.73 2.01 -14.24
CA ALA A 46 -14.90 2.83 -14.53
C ALA A 46 -15.70 3.17 -13.25
N GLU A 47 -15.93 2.18 -12.39
CA GLU A 47 -16.57 2.42 -11.09
C GLU A 47 -15.71 3.31 -10.18
N LYS A 48 -14.39 3.08 -10.12
CA LYS A 48 -13.47 3.89 -9.32
C LYS A 48 -13.40 5.35 -9.77
N ILE A 49 -13.45 5.60 -11.08
CA ILE A 49 -13.47 6.97 -11.64
C ILE A 49 -14.70 7.76 -11.17
N LYS A 50 -15.86 7.12 -11.07
CA LYS A 50 -17.09 7.77 -10.59
C LYS A 50 -16.96 8.22 -9.14
N ILE A 51 -16.37 7.38 -8.31
CA ILE A 51 -16.35 7.54 -6.85
C ILE A 51 -15.16 8.36 -6.37
N LEU A 52 -13.96 8.12 -6.94
CA LEU A 52 -12.72 8.69 -6.43
C LEU A 52 -12.50 10.15 -6.86
N PRO A 53 -12.02 11.02 -5.97
CA PRO A 53 -11.55 12.35 -6.34
C PRO A 53 -10.24 12.25 -7.16
N ALA A 54 -9.95 13.30 -7.94
CA ALA A 54 -8.81 13.33 -8.89
C ALA A 54 -7.46 12.98 -8.24
N ARG A 55 -7.19 13.47 -7.01
CA ARG A 55 -5.93 13.18 -6.28
C ARG A 55 -5.80 11.72 -5.87
N ALA A 56 -6.91 11.07 -5.51
CA ALA A 56 -6.90 9.64 -5.18
C ALA A 56 -6.70 8.79 -6.45
N LEU A 57 -7.29 9.18 -7.58
CA LEU A 57 -7.04 8.55 -8.88
C LEU A 57 -5.58 8.68 -9.32
N GLU A 58 -4.95 9.84 -9.13
CA GLU A 58 -3.52 10.03 -9.41
C GLU A 58 -2.65 9.08 -8.56
N THR A 59 -3.00 8.94 -7.29
CA THR A 59 -2.30 8.01 -6.39
C THR A 59 -2.47 6.57 -6.85
N LEU A 60 -3.70 6.15 -7.17
CA LEU A 60 -4.01 4.81 -7.68
C LEU A 60 -3.22 4.50 -8.97
N VAL A 61 -3.23 5.44 -9.92
CA VAL A 61 -2.51 5.27 -11.21
C VAL A 61 -1.00 5.15 -10.99
N ARG A 62 -0.44 5.94 -10.09
CA ARG A 62 0.99 5.88 -9.76
C ARG A 62 1.35 4.52 -9.14
N ASP A 63 0.56 4.05 -8.19
CA ASP A 63 0.82 2.80 -7.48
C ASP A 63 0.68 1.61 -8.43
N GLU A 64 -0.33 1.61 -9.30
CA GLU A 64 -0.50 0.58 -10.34
C GLU A 64 0.67 0.53 -11.33
N LYS A 65 1.15 1.70 -11.78
CA LYS A 65 2.34 1.76 -12.64
C LYS A 65 3.61 1.26 -11.96
N HIS A 66 3.73 1.51 -10.64
CA HIS A 66 4.87 1.01 -9.87
C HIS A 66 4.83 -0.53 -9.78
N LEU A 67 3.67 -1.09 -9.46
CA LEU A 67 3.48 -2.55 -9.39
C LEU A 67 3.77 -3.25 -10.72
N ARG A 68 3.32 -2.66 -11.85
CA ARG A 68 3.62 -3.21 -13.19
C ARG A 68 5.12 -3.20 -13.49
N LYS A 69 5.82 -2.11 -13.20
CA LYS A 69 7.28 -2.03 -13.38
C LYS A 69 8.02 -3.03 -12.50
N GLU A 70 7.58 -3.23 -11.26
CA GLU A 70 8.17 -4.25 -10.39
C GLU A 70 7.92 -5.68 -10.92
N ALA A 71 6.74 -5.93 -11.48
CA ALA A 71 6.41 -7.22 -12.09
C ALA A 71 7.23 -7.47 -13.37
N GLU A 72 7.36 -6.47 -14.25
CA GLU A 72 8.19 -6.51 -15.44
C GLU A 72 9.66 -6.77 -15.09
N PHE A 73 10.22 -6.05 -14.11
CA PHE A 73 11.59 -6.24 -13.63
C PHE A 73 11.83 -7.65 -13.08
N LYS A 74 10.84 -8.22 -12.37
CA LYS A 74 10.93 -9.62 -11.88
C LYS A 74 10.89 -10.63 -13.00
N ASN A 75 10.09 -10.40 -14.04
CA ASN A 75 9.99 -11.29 -15.19
C ASN A 75 11.24 -11.24 -16.07
N GLU A 76 11.78 -10.04 -16.36
CA GLU A 76 13.00 -9.87 -17.16
C GLU A 76 14.25 -10.47 -16.48
N ASN A 77 14.32 -10.41 -15.15
CA ASN A 77 15.45 -10.96 -14.39
C ASN A 77 15.28 -12.43 -13.99
N GLY A 78 14.29 -13.15 -14.53
CA GLY A 78 14.10 -14.59 -14.30
C GLY A 78 13.80 -14.95 -12.84
N LEU A 79 13.28 -14.02 -12.03
CA LEU A 79 12.99 -14.18 -10.60
C LEU A 79 11.78 -15.07 -10.29
N ASN A 80 11.22 -15.75 -11.30
CA ASN A 80 10.25 -16.85 -11.13
C ASN A 80 10.92 -18.21 -10.82
N LYS A 81 12.18 -18.21 -10.33
CA LYS A 81 12.81 -19.42 -9.81
C LYS A 81 12.23 -19.77 -8.43
N PRO A 82 12.03 -21.07 -8.16
CA PRO A 82 11.48 -21.53 -6.87
C PRO A 82 12.39 -21.11 -5.71
N LEU A 83 11.77 -20.93 -4.55
CA LEU A 83 12.26 -20.25 -3.32
C LEU A 83 13.53 -20.88 -2.69
N PHE A 84 14.19 -21.85 -3.30
CA PHE A 84 15.26 -22.66 -2.72
C PHE A 84 16.56 -22.72 -3.54
N GLU A 85 16.74 -21.94 -4.61
CA GLU A 85 18.05 -21.86 -5.28
C GLU A 85 18.73 -20.53 -4.95
N ASP A 86 19.94 -20.66 -4.46
CA ASP A 86 21.00 -19.71 -4.13
C ASP A 86 20.75 -18.28 -4.63
N LYS A 87 20.23 -17.46 -3.73
CA LYS A 87 20.14 -16.02 -3.95
C LYS A 87 21.55 -15.48 -3.97
N SER A 88 22.15 -15.35 -5.15
CA SER A 88 23.22 -14.37 -5.32
C SER A 88 22.69 -13.04 -4.78
N LEU A 89 23.18 -12.66 -3.60
CA LEU A 89 22.75 -11.50 -2.86
C LEU A 89 22.92 -10.27 -3.75
N HIS A 90 21.86 -9.77 -4.29
CA HIS A 90 21.89 -8.52 -5.05
C HIS A 90 22.24 -7.40 -4.04
N VAL A 91 23.51 -7.05 -4.02
CA VAL A 91 24.05 -6.03 -3.10
C VAL A 91 23.65 -4.66 -3.66
N GLN A 92 22.82 -3.93 -2.94
CA GLN A 92 22.48 -2.55 -3.24
C GLN A 92 23.14 -1.63 -2.22
N THR A 93 23.71 -0.53 -2.69
CA THR A 93 24.26 0.50 -1.81
C THR A 93 23.11 1.39 -1.32
N LEU A 94 22.92 1.43 -0.01
CA LEU A 94 21.97 2.34 0.65
C LEU A 94 22.75 3.48 1.32
N ASN A 95 22.38 4.71 1.04
CA ASN A 95 22.96 5.90 1.68
C ASN A 95 22.01 6.38 2.78
N PHE A 96 22.42 6.26 4.03
CA PHE A 96 21.77 6.86 5.19
C PHE A 96 22.82 7.28 6.21
N GLU A 97 22.48 8.28 7.02
CA GLU A 97 23.36 8.77 8.08
C GLU A 97 23.37 7.76 9.23
N ILE A 98 24.55 7.35 9.66
CA ILE A 98 24.77 6.48 10.80
C ILE A 98 25.60 7.29 11.82
N ALA A 99 25.25 7.20 13.10
CA ALA A 99 26.03 7.78 14.18
C ALA A 99 27.46 7.17 14.23
N ASP A 100 28.44 7.99 14.57
CA ASP A 100 29.85 7.59 14.50
C ASP A 100 30.15 6.36 15.37
N ASP A 101 29.57 6.27 16.56
CA ASP A 101 29.70 5.12 17.46
C ASP A 101 29.19 3.80 16.85
N ILE A 102 28.08 3.86 16.13
CA ILE A 102 27.52 2.68 15.40
C ILE A 102 28.42 2.31 14.22
N LYS A 103 28.93 3.31 13.49
CA LYS A 103 29.85 3.09 12.39
C LYS A 103 31.13 2.40 12.84
N GLU A 104 31.72 2.82 13.96
CA GLU A 104 32.90 2.20 14.54
C GLU A 104 32.64 0.74 14.91
N GLN A 105 31.53 0.44 15.60
CA GLN A 105 31.14 -0.91 15.97
C GLN A 105 30.93 -1.81 14.75
N LEU A 106 30.26 -1.32 13.69
CA LEU A 106 30.07 -2.08 12.45
C LEU A 106 31.39 -2.36 11.75
N ASN A 107 32.32 -1.41 11.72
CA ASN A 107 33.66 -1.58 11.16
C ASN A 107 34.47 -2.59 11.97
N GLU A 108 34.38 -2.57 13.29
CA GLU A 108 35.04 -3.54 14.16
C GLU A 108 34.52 -4.95 13.91
N LEU A 109 33.20 -5.13 13.81
CA LEU A 109 32.58 -6.44 13.50
C LEU A 109 33.03 -6.95 12.13
N ASN A 110 33.05 -6.08 11.12
CA ASN A 110 33.48 -6.41 9.78
C ASN A 110 34.99 -6.80 9.74
N SER A 111 35.85 -6.10 10.49
CA SER A 111 37.27 -6.41 10.59
C SER A 111 37.55 -7.76 11.26
N LYS A 112 36.65 -8.23 12.13
CA LYS A 112 36.65 -9.56 12.75
C LYS A 112 36.06 -10.65 11.85
N GLY A 113 35.67 -10.32 10.61
CA GLY A 113 35.07 -11.27 9.64
C GLY A 113 33.61 -11.64 9.94
N ILE A 114 32.93 -10.87 10.77
CA ILE A 114 31.52 -11.12 11.07
C ILE A 114 30.65 -10.62 9.91
N ASP A 115 29.70 -11.44 9.45
CA ASP A 115 28.73 -11.03 8.42
C ASP A 115 27.76 -9.99 8.96
N VAL A 116 28.09 -8.71 8.75
CA VAL A 116 27.26 -7.57 9.17
C VAL A 116 25.87 -7.62 8.52
N ASN A 117 25.76 -8.12 7.27
CA ASN A 117 24.47 -8.25 6.61
C ASN A 117 23.59 -9.33 7.26
N GLY A 118 24.21 -10.45 7.68
CA GLY A 118 23.56 -11.49 8.47
C GLY A 118 23.03 -10.94 9.78
N LEU A 119 23.87 -10.24 10.53
CA LEU A 119 23.50 -9.59 11.79
C LEU A 119 22.32 -8.61 11.61
N LEU A 120 22.37 -7.75 10.61
CA LEU A 120 21.27 -6.82 10.32
C LEU A 120 19.97 -7.55 9.97
N ARG A 121 20.03 -8.67 9.22
CA ARG A 121 18.83 -9.48 8.92
C ARG A 121 18.22 -10.06 10.20
N GLU A 122 19.06 -10.57 11.10
CA GLU A 122 18.59 -11.10 12.39
C GLU A 122 17.94 -10.00 13.24
N MET A 123 18.56 -8.84 13.34
CA MET A 123 18.01 -7.69 14.06
C MET A 123 16.66 -7.24 13.50
N LEU A 124 16.55 -7.14 12.16
CA LEU A 124 15.30 -6.77 11.50
C LEU A 124 14.22 -7.83 11.69
N LYS A 125 14.57 -9.11 11.68
CA LYS A 125 13.66 -10.21 11.95
C LYS A 125 13.17 -10.15 13.40
N LYS A 126 14.09 -10.02 14.36
CA LYS A 126 13.77 -9.89 15.79
C LYS A 126 12.81 -8.72 16.04
N ARG A 127 13.10 -7.54 15.49
CA ARG A 127 12.22 -6.38 15.60
C ARG A 127 10.80 -6.64 15.08
N ARG A 128 10.65 -7.37 13.96
CA ARG A 128 9.34 -7.73 13.41
C ARG A 128 8.58 -8.68 14.32
N THR A 129 9.28 -9.67 14.87
CA THR A 129 8.70 -10.63 15.82
C THR A 129 8.23 -9.94 17.08
N GLU A 130 9.05 -9.09 17.69
CA GLU A 130 8.70 -8.30 18.88
C GLU A 130 7.45 -7.42 18.66
N ILE A 131 7.36 -6.76 17.49
CA ILE A 131 6.19 -5.95 17.14
C ILE A 131 4.93 -6.83 16.97
N ALA A 132 5.06 -8.01 16.37
CA ALA A 132 3.95 -8.93 16.21
C ALA A 132 3.44 -9.45 17.56
N GLU A 133 4.35 -9.86 18.44
CA GLU A 133 4.05 -10.32 19.81
C GLU A 133 3.36 -9.22 20.62
N GLU A 134 3.90 -7.98 20.62
CA GLU A 134 3.24 -6.83 21.27
C GLU A 134 1.82 -6.57 20.73
N LYS A 135 1.60 -6.77 19.42
CA LYS A 135 0.26 -6.64 18.83
C LYS A 135 -0.69 -7.72 19.30
N ASP A 136 -0.21 -8.94 19.40
CA ASP A 136 -1.01 -10.06 19.87
C ASP A 136 -1.38 -9.90 21.34
N GLU A 137 -0.44 -9.52 22.20
CA GLU A 137 -0.70 -9.19 23.61
C GLU A 137 -1.75 -8.07 23.76
N ILE A 138 -1.63 -7.00 22.97
CA ILE A 138 -2.63 -5.93 22.96
C ILE A 138 -3.99 -6.46 22.51
N ALA A 139 -4.02 -7.29 21.45
CA ALA A 139 -5.25 -7.84 20.91
C ALA A 139 -6.03 -8.68 21.91
N GLU A 140 -5.35 -9.46 22.75
CA GLU A 140 -5.95 -10.27 23.82
C GLU A 140 -6.65 -9.41 24.89
N THR A 141 -6.19 -8.18 25.11
CA THR A 141 -6.75 -7.25 26.10
C THR A 141 -7.86 -6.35 25.56
N ILE A 142 -8.15 -6.42 24.24
CA ILE A 142 -9.12 -5.54 23.61
C ILE A 142 -10.55 -5.98 23.89
N GLN A 143 -11.32 -5.04 24.40
CA GLN A 143 -12.76 -5.20 24.57
C GLN A 143 -13.54 -4.55 23.43
N SER A 144 -14.75 -5.06 23.17
CA SER A 144 -15.67 -4.43 22.23
C SER A 144 -16.02 -3.01 22.66
N THR A 145 -16.06 -2.11 21.69
CA THR A 145 -16.35 -0.67 21.92
C THR A 145 -17.18 -0.06 20.79
N THR A 146 -18.00 0.90 21.13
CA THR A 146 -18.69 1.75 20.14
C THR A 146 -17.94 3.05 19.86
N SER A 147 -16.91 3.34 20.67
CA SER A 147 -16.09 4.55 20.50
C SER A 147 -15.15 4.42 19.31
N GLY A 148 -15.09 5.45 18.47
CA GLY A 148 -14.09 5.56 17.41
C GLY A 148 -12.69 5.96 17.92
N TYR A 149 -12.51 6.15 19.23
CA TYR A 149 -11.22 6.55 19.81
C TYR A 149 -10.26 5.36 19.93
N ILE A 150 -9.15 5.44 19.22
CA ILE A 150 -8.08 4.45 19.28
C ILE A 150 -7.13 4.81 20.43
N LYS A 151 -6.96 3.90 21.39
CA LYS A 151 -6.11 4.08 22.58
C LYS A 151 -4.67 4.43 22.20
N VAL A 152 -4.01 5.22 23.06
CA VAL A 152 -2.62 5.68 22.84
C VAL A 152 -1.65 4.51 22.67
N LEU A 153 -1.84 3.42 23.42
CA LEU A 153 -0.99 2.22 23.32
C LEU A 153 -1.02 1.64 21.90
N ILE A 154 -2.20 1.52 21.30
CA ILE A 154 -2.37 1.03 19.93
C ILE A 154 -1.70 1.98 18.92
N ARG A 155 -1.84 3.28 19.11
CA ARG A 155 -1.15 4.26 18.24
C ARG A 155 0.36 4.16 18.34
N LYS A 156 0.91 3.90 19.54
CA LYS A 156 2.35 3.71 19.75
C LYS A 156 2.88 2.49 19.01
N ILE A 157 2.20 1.34 19.08
CA ILE A 157 2.66 0.14 18.38
C ILE A 157 2.57 0.29 16.86
N LEU A 158 1.52 0.92 16.32
CA LEU A 158 1.43 1.24 14.91
C LEU A 158 2.53 2.21 14.46
N HIS A 159 2.91 3.16 15.33
CA HIS A 159 4.01 4.06 15.05
C HIS A 159 5.38 3.36 15.12
N LYS A 160 5.55 2.40 16.04
CA LYS A 160 6.76 1.56 16.12
C LYS A 160 6.94 0.74 14.84
N GLU A 161 5.85 0.26 14.24
CA GLU A 161 5.85 -0.56 13.01
C GLU A 161 6.06 0.26 11.73
N HIS A 162 5.27 1.32 11.55
CA HIS A 162 5.20 2.07 10.29
C HIS A 162 5.88 3.45 10.34
N GLY A 163 6.36 3.89 11.50
CA GLY A 163 6.81 5.26 11.71
C GLY A 163 5.65 6.25 11.55
N LYS A 164 5.96 7.45 11.04
CA LYS A 164 4.96 8.50 10.76
C LYS A 164 4.41 8.46 9.33
N LYS A 165 4.74 7.43 8.56
CA LYS A 165 4.39 7.33 7.14
C LYS A 165 3.18 6.41 6.92
N CYS A 166 2.57 6.59 5.75
CA CYS A 166 1.54 5.69 5.25
C CYS A 166 2.08 4.24 5.18
N SER A 167 1.29 3.27 5.64
CA SER A 167 1.67 1.84 5.66
C SER A 167 1.80 1.21 4.26
N ILE A 168 1.34 1.89 3.22
CA ILE A 168 1.54 1.43 1.83
C ILE A 168 3.02 1.60 1.45
N PRO A 169 3.75 0.53 1.09
CA PRO A 169 5.20 0.56 0.87
C PRO A 169 5.68 1.60 -0.13
N THR A 170 4.91 1.81 -1.22
CA THR A 170 5.23 2.78 -2.28
C THR A 170 4.95 4.23 -1.88
N CYS A 171 4.30 4.46 -0.73
CA CYS A 171 3.84 5.78 -0.32
C CYS A 171 4.81 6.45 0.66
N LYS A 172 5.33 7.61 0.27
CA LYS A 172 6.22 8.43 1.14
C LYS A 172 5.47 9.50 1.94
N LYS A 173 4.13 9.61 1.78
CA LYS A 173 3.32 10.62 2.47
C LYS A 173 3.16 10.32 3.96
N PRO A 174 2.97 11.34 4.80
CA PRO A 174 2.66 11.13 6.22
C PRO A 174 1.30 10.41 6.37
N ALA A 175 1.21 9.54 7.36
CA ALA A 175 -0.04 8.95 7.80
C ALA A 175 -0.84 10.01 8.59
N THR A 176 -2.08 10.22 8.21
CA THR A 176 -2.97 11.19 8.86
C THR A 176 -4.19 10.53 9.50
N ILE A 177 -4.50 9.30 9.12
CA ILE A 177 -5.70 8.58 9.53
C ILE A 177 -5.30 7.12 9.81
N ILE A 178 -5.85 6.53 10.87
CA ILE A 178 -5.76 5.10 11.14
C ILE A 178 -7.03 4.45 10.56
N HIS A 179 -6.85 3.57 9.60
CA HIS A 179 -7.91 2.85 8.91
C HIS A 179 -8.11 1.46 9.51
N HIS A 180 -9.36 1.05 9.70
CA HIS A 180 -9.71 -0.32 10.06
C HIS A 180 -9.82 -1.16 8.79
N THR A 181 -8.93 -2.15 8.62
CA THR A 181 -8.96 -3.08 7.48
C THR A 181 -10.14 -4.06 7.58
N GLN A 182 -10.61 -4.33 8.79
CA GLN A 182 -11.90 -4.93 9.07
C GLN A 182 -12.90 -3.82 9.40
N ARG A 183 -14.16 -3.96 8.94
CA ARG A 183 -15.19 -2.95 9.19
C ARG A 183 -15.41 -2.77 10.69
N PHE A 184 -15.08 -1.61 11.22
CA PHE A 184 -15.29 -1.27 12.63
C PHE A 184 -16.73 -1.46 13.07
N GLY A 185 -17.72 -1.15 12.22
CA GLY A 185 -19.14 -1.35 12.50
C GLY A 185 -19.54 -2.82 12.78
N LEU A 186 -18.74 -3.78 12.32
CA LEU A 186 -18.93 -5.22 12.53
C LEU A 186 -18.06 -5.75 13.67
N SER A 187 -16.76 -5.41 13.66
CA SER A 187 -15.79 -5.90 14.64
C SER A 187 -15.95 -5.23 16.02
N ARG A 188 -16.38 -3.97 16.02
CA ARG A 188 -16.53 -3.18 17.24
C ARG A 188 -15.29 -3.18 18.15
N ASN A 189 -14.10 -3.33 17.57
CA ASN A 189 -12.83 -3.34 18.30
C ASN A 189 -11.73 -2.58 17.57
N HIS A 190 -10.65 -2.29 18.29
CA HIS A 190 -9.46 -1.63 17.75
C HIS A 190 -8.25 -2.56 17.78
N ASP A 191 -8.40 -3.79 17.31
CA ASP A 191 -7.31 -4.76 17.21
C ASP A 191 -6.18 -4.22 16.31
N PRO A 192 -4.95 -4.03 16.83
CA PRO A 192 -3.85 -3.44 16.09
C PRO A 192 -3.43 -4.24 14.86
N ARG A 193 -3.78 -5.52 14.78
CA ARG A 193 -3.52 -6.37 13.61
C ARG A 193 -4.36 -5.97 12.40
N PHE A 194 -5.50 -5.31 12.64
CA PHE A 194 -6.44 -4.86 11.62
C PHE A 194 -6.51 -3.34 11.50
N LEU A 195 -5.47 -2.66 11.92
CA LEU A 195 -5.34 -1.20 11.82
C LEU A 195 -4.16 -0.83 10.93
N ALA A 196 -4.38 0.10 10.01
CA ALA A 196 -3.35 0.58 9.10
C ALA A 196 -3.29 2.13 9.11
N PRO A 197 -2.15 2.73 9.47
CA PRO A 197 -1.97 4.17 9.33
C PRO A 197 -1.85 4.54 7.86
N LEU A 198 -2.75 5.37 7.35
CA LEU A 198 -2.85 5.75 5.95
C LEU A 198 -2.77 7.27 5.75
N CYS A 199 -2.26 7.70 4.60
CA CYS A 199 -2.47 9.05 4.13
C CYS A 199 -3.92 9.21 3.62
N ARG A 200 -4.38 10.45 3.44
CA ARG A 200 -5.75 10.74 3.05
C ARG A 200 -6.18 10.05 1.76
N GLU A 201 -5.31 10.02 0.76
CA GLU A 201 -5.62 9.42 -0.54
C GLU A 201 -5.78 7.91 -0.44
N HIS A 202 -4.85 7.22 0.24
CA HIS A 202 -4.95 5.77 0.45
C HIS A 202 -6.15 5.39 1.33
N HIS A 203 -6.50 6.20 2.31
CA HIS A 203 -7.72 5.99 3.09
C HIS A 203 -8.98 6.08 2.21
N ILE A 204 -9.06 7.04 1.28
CA ILE A 204 -10.19 7.16 0.34
C ILE A 204 -10.22 5.95 -0.62
N ILE A 205 -9.06 5.49 -1.10
CA ILE A 205 -8.95 4.30 -1.96
C ILE A 205 -9.43 3.06 -1.22
N ALA A 206 -8.98 2.86 0.02
CA ALA A 206 -9.40 1.74 0.86
C ALA A 206 -10.93 1.71 1.04
N HIS A 207 -11.55 2.85 1.33
CA HIS A 207 -13.01 2.94 1.44
C HIS A 207 -13.76 2.77 0.11
N SER A 208 -13.13 2.97 -1.05
CA SER A 208 -13.79 2.73 -2.35
C SER A 208 -14.15 1.26 -2.58
N ILE A 209 -13.38 0.35 -2.00
CA ILE A 209 -13.65 -1.09 -2.00
C ILE A 209 -14.91 -1.40 -1.18
N ASP A 210 -15.06 -0.76 -0.02
CA ASP A 210 -16.22 -0.91 0.85
C ASP A 210 -17.53 -0.44 0.21
N LEU A 211 -17.49 0.63 -0.57
CA LEU A 211 -18.66 1.16 -1.27
C LEU A 211 -19.22 0.18 -2.31
N LYS A 212 -18.37 -0.61 -2.94
CA LYS A 212 -18.77 -1.67 -3.89
C LYS A 212 -19.62 -2.74 -3.17
N TYR A 213 -19.23 -3.16 -1.97
CA TYR A 213 -19.98 -4.12 -1.16
C TYR A 213 -21.34 -3.58 -0.66
N HIS A 214 -21.42 -2.28 -0.36
CA HIS A 214 -22.68 -1.68 0.08
C HIS A 214 -23.72 -1.58 -1.04
N LYS A 215 -23.27 -1.32 -2.28
CA LYS A 215 -24.18 -1.30 -3.44
C LYS A 215 -24.73 -2.70 -3.76
N ALA A 216 -23.87 -3.72 -3.74
CA ALA A 216 -24.29 -5.11 -4.01
C ALA A 216 -25.36 -5.61 -3.01
N ARG A 217 -25.32 -5.19 -1.74
CA ARG A 217 -26.32 -5.57 -0.72
C ARG A 217 -27.66 -4.86 -0.81
N LYS A 218 -27.75 -3.71 -1.49
CA LYS A 218 -29.03 -2.98 -1.67
C LYS A 218 -29.91 -3.58 -2.79
N PHE A 219 -29.37 -4.50 -3.57
CA PHE A 219 -30.04 -5.15 -4.69
C PHE A 219 -30.19 -6.67 -4.51
N ALA A 220 -29.84 -7.22 -3.35
CA ALA A 220 -30.10 -8.58 -2.90
C ALA A 220 -31.18 -8.55 -1.79
#